data_6d7ea20bd9cb5b94ab478ee10edb7088
#
_entry.id   6d7ea20bd9cb5b94ab478ee10edb7088
#
_cell.length_a   1.000
_cell.length_b   1.000
_cell.length_c   1.000
_cell.angle_alpha   90.00
_cell.angle_beta   90.00
_cell.angle_gamma   90.00
#
_symmetry.space_group_name_H-M   'P 1'
#
loop_
_entity.id
_entity.type
_entity.pdbx_description
1 polymer ?
#
loop_
_entity_poly.entity_id
_entity_poly.type
_entity_poly.pdbx_seq_one_letter_code
_entity_poly.pdbx_strand_id
1 'polypeptide(L)'
;MIVDLGTSLRLPCIDFISANDYHDWTCAQFIRTSYDASWLHQFNDDPALYRWSYFRSHGMSCLTPITVGIEFLDEYHQLPEARVNVLREAARRGIRAGFSIPLRQYAPAQSALMTFAGDLSRSELLEVIRTDGWTLNAGALAAHQRYLLHFAQEFPDRNSITPKQQELLELIGGGLLDKQIAELLDISVSAVRQRLNALLQKTGMNNRVELATLAMSLGVLPHPLSRPERDARTLVGEDVYVPPRPLKPRVMETDQG
;
A
#
# COMPACT_ATOMS: atom_id res chain seq x y z
N MET A 1 -14.12 0.55 15.66
CA MET A 1 -14.63 0.96 14.31
C MET A 1 -14.36 -0.10 13.24
N ILE A 2 -13.11 -0.37 12.78
CA ILE A 2 -12.90 -1.37 11.72
C ILE A 2 -13.15 -2.80 12.19
N VAL A 3 -12.75 -3.12 13.42
CA VAL A 3 -13.02 -4.41 14.07
C VAL A 3 -14.52 -4.60 14.30
N ASP A 4 -15.22 -3.56 14.73
CA ASP A 4 -16.67 -3.62 14.94
C ASP A 4 -17.40 -3.86 13.62
N LEU A 5 -16.95 -3.20 12.54
CA LEU A 5 -17.48 -3.43 11.20
C LEU A 5 -17.29 -4.90 10.77
N GLY A 6 -16.08 -5.44 10.91
CA GLY A 6 -15.82 -6.84 10.59
C GLY A 6 -16.68 -7.78 11.44
N THR A 7 -16.76 -7.54 12.73
CA THR A 7 -17.57 -8.36 13.66
C THR A 7 -19.05 -8.33 13.30
N SER A 8 -19.59 -7.17 12.95
CA SER A 8 -21.01 -7.04 12.56
C SER A 8 -21.36 -7.83 11.29
N LEU A 9 -20.36 -8.09 10.45
CA LEU A 9 -20.49 -8.84 9.20
C LEU A 9 -20.00 -10.30 9.33
N ARG A 10 -19.78 -10.79 10.56
CA ARG A 10 -19.26 -12.14 10.83
C ARG A 10 -17.83 -12.37 10.29
N LEU A 11 -17.05 -11.30 10.12
CA LEU A 11 -15.66 -11.31 9.69
C LEU A 11 -14.75 -10.67 10.77
N PRO A 12 -14.68 -11.25 11.99
CA PRO A 12 -13.98 -10.63 13.12
C PRO A 12 -12.46 -10.68 13.01
N CYS A 13 -11.93 -11.56 12.17
CA CYS A 13 -10.49 -11.74 11.99
C CYS A 13 -9.99 -10.77 10.93
N ILE A 14 -9.29 -9.73 11.37
CA ILE A 14 -8.80 -8.68 10.49
C ILE A 14 -7.28 -8.67 10.51
N ASP A 15 -6.68 -8.70 9.31
CA ASP A 15 -5.26 -8.49 9.08
C ASP A 15 -5.06 -7.16 8.37
N PHE A 16 -4.11 -6.37 8.85
CA PHE A 16 -3.57 -5.23 8.14
C PHE A 16 -2.07 -5.38 8.00
N ILE A 17 -1.60 -5.33 6.78
CA ILE A 17 -0.19 -5.46 6.43
C ILE A 17 0.19 -4.28 5.55
N SER A 18 1.22 -3.52 5.95
CA SER A 18 1.82 -2.48 5.14
C SER A 18 3.29 -2.82 4.88
N ALA A 19 3.73 -2.69 3.65
CA ALA A 19 5.09 -2.97 3.22
C ALA A 19 5.63 -1.84 2.34
N ASN A 20 6.92 -1.55 2.47
CA ASN A 20 7.59 -0.49 1.69
C ASN A 20 8.16 -0.98 0.38
N ASP A 21 8.41 -2.26 0.25
CA ASP A 21 9.12 -2.80 -0.91
C ASP A 21 8.24 -3.77 -1.70
N TYR A 22 8.31 -3.62 -3.03
CA TYR A 22 7.67 -4.50 -3.99
C TYR A 22 8.28 -5.90 -4.01
N HIS A 23 9.57 -6.00 -3.72
CA HIS A 23 10.33 -7.21 -3.94
C HIS A 23 10.55 -8.01 -2.66
N ASP A 24 10.40 -7.38 -1.50
CA ASP A 24 10.71 -8.02 -0.23
C ASP A 24 9.63 -7.78 0.83
N TRP A 25 8.67 -8.70 0.90
CA TRP A 25 7.66 -8.75 1.95
C TRP A 25 8.22 -9.17 3.32
N THR A 26 9.49 -9.55 3.40
CA THR A 26 10.16 -9.76 4.67
C THR A 26 10.37 -8.43 5.40
N CYS A 27 10.32 -7.32 4.69
CA CYS A 27 10.38 -5.95 5.19
C CYS A 27 8.99 -5.33 5.39
N ALA A 28 8.03 -6.08 5.95
CA ALA A 28 6.76 -5.50 6.35
C ALA A 28 6.99 -4.41 7.40
N GLN A 29 6.60 -3.16 7.09
CA GLN A 29 6.76 -2.04 8.01
C GLN A 29 5.83 -2.15 9.21
N PHE A 30 4.65 -2.71 8.98
CA PHE A 30 3.61 -2.76 9.98
C PHE A 30 2.68 -3.93 9.70
N ILE A 31 2.47 -4.75 10.73
CA ILE A 31 1.50 -5.84 10.72
C ILE A 31 0.62 -5.69 11.95
N ARG A 32 -0.68 -5.69 11.77
CA ARG A 32 -1.66 -5.72 12.84
C ARG A 32 -2.73 -6.75 12.54
N THR A 33 -3.07 -7.51 13.58
CA THR A 33 -4.16 -8.49 13.54
C THR A 33 -5.15 -8.20 14.67
N SER A 34 -6.43 -8.48 14.46
CA SER A 34 -7.46 -8.41 15.49
C SER A 34 -7.58 -9.71 16.30
N TYR A 35 -6.81 -10.72 15.98
CA TYR A 35 -6.82 -12.06 16.58
C TYR A 35 -5.40 -12.48 16.96
N ASP A 36 -5.28 -13.55 17.77
CA ASP A 36 -3.98 -14.13 18.07
C ASP A 36 -3.39 -14.82 16.83
N ALA A 37 -2.36 -14.21 16.26
CA ALA A 37 -1.65 -14.71 15.09
C ALA A 37 -0.35 -15.45 15.46
N SER A 38 -0.09 -15.71 16.73
CA SER A 38 1.15 -16.37 17.22
C SER A 38 1.39 -17.74 16.58
N TRP A 39 0.33 -18.45 16.24
CA TRP A 39 0.40 -19.74 15.54
C TRP A 39 1.05 -19.65 14.15
N LEU A 40 1.08 -18.47 13.53
CA LEU A 40 1.77 -18.26 12.25
C LEU A 40 3.30 -18.36 12.38
N HIS A 41 3.85 -18.18 13.58
CA HIS A 41 5.30 -18.27 13.80
C HIS A 41 5.86 -19.64 13.44
N GLN A 42 5.09 -20.72 13.62
CA GLN A 42 5.51 -22.06 13.23
C GLN A 42 5.74 -22.24 11.71
N PHE A 43 5.23 -21.31 10.90
CA PHE A 43 5.36 -21.31 9.45
C PHE A 43 6.36 -20.27 8.94
N ASN A 44 6.92 -19.44 9.82
CA ASN A 44 7.81 -18.34 9.42
C ASN A 44 9.19 -18.81 8.94
N ASP A 45 9.58 -20.03 9.29
CA ASP A 45 10.90 -20.57 8.94
C ASP A 45 10.94 -21.16 7.53
N ASP A 46 9.81 -21.25 6.84
CA ASP A 46 9.75 -21.74 5.47
C ASP A 46 9.79 -20.61 4.44
N PRO A 47 10.95 -20.41 3.76
CA PRO A 47 11.08 -19.36 2.73
C PRO A 47 10.10 -19.53 1.56
N ALA A 48 9.61 -20.75 1.31
CA ALA A 48 8.62 -21.00 0.27
C ALA A 48 7.28 -20.33 0.59
N LEU A 49 6.93 -20.18 1.87
CA LEU A 49 5.68 -19.54 2.27
C LEU A 49 5.66 -18.04 2.00
N TYR A 50 6.81 -17.37 2.07
CA TYR A 50 6.90 -15.95 1.72
C TYR A 50 6.75 -15.71 0.23
N ARG A 51 7.34 -16.56 -0.60
CA ARG A 51 7.28 -16.45 -2.06
C ARG A 51 5.87 -16.69 -2.62
N TRP A 52 5.07 -17.51 -1.94
CA TRP A 52 3.78 -17.97 -2.45
C TRP A 52 2.57 -17.36 -1.73
N SER A 53 2.71 -16.18 -1.19
CA SER A 53 1.55 -15.45 -0.68
C SER A 53 0.73 -14.86 -1.83
N TYR A 54 -0.17 -15.69 -2.41
CA TYR A 54 -1.00 -15.32 -3.55
C TYR A 54 -1.73 -13.98 -3.34
N PHE A 55 -2.38 -13.80 -2.21
CA PHE A 55 -3.11 -12.55 -1.91
C PHE A 55 -2.17 -11.34 -1.74
N ARG A 56 -0.95 -11.54 -1.23
CA ARG A 56 0.06 -10.46 -1.18
C ARG A 56 0.53 -10.09 -2.57
N SER A 57 0.81 -11.06 -3.43
CA SER A 57 1.17 -10.81 -4.83
C SER A 57 0.04 -10.11 -5.58
N HIS A 58 -1.20 -10.50 -5.34
CA HIS A 58 -2.36 -9.81 -5.87
C HIS A 58 -2.43 -8.36 -5.38
N GLY A 59 -2.30 -8.14 -4.08
CA GLY A 59 -2.28 -6.79 -3.49
C GLY A 59 -1.20 -5.88 -4.04
N MET A 60 -0.09 -6.45 -4.53
CA MET A 60 0.97 -5.69 -5.18
C MET A 60 0.65 -5.34 -6.64
N SER A 61 -0.04 -6.22 -7.33
CA SER A 61 -0.26 -6.11 -8.78
C SER A 61 -1.63 -5.55 -9.15
N CYS A 62 -2.62 -5.73 -8.29
CA CYS A 62 -4.02 -5.38 -8.55
C CYS A 62 -4.56 -4.40 -7.52
N LEU A 63 -5.62 -3.70 -7.90
CA LEU A 63 -6.40 -2.81 -7.02
C LEU A 63 -7.74 -3.42 -6.64
N THR A 64 -8.12 -4.51 -7.30
CA THR A 64 -9.38 -5.19 -7.03
C THR A 64 -9.27 -6.10 -5.83
N PRO A 65 -10.26 -6.14 -4.93
CA PRO A 65 -10.31 -7.12 -3.87
C PRO A 65 -10.37 -8.56 -4.39
N ILE A 66 -9.93 -9.50 -3.56
CA ILE A 66 -10.03 -10.94 -3.84
C ILE A 66 -10.59 -11.70 -2.63
N THR A 67 -11.20 -12.83 -2.92
CA THR A 67 -11.56 -13.84 -1.94
C THR A 67 -10.35 -14.67 -1.52
N VAL A 68 -10.25 -15.01 -0.24
CA VAL A 68 -9.13 -15.78 0.32
C VAL A 68 -9.63 -16.84 1.29
N GLY A 69 -8.81 -17.85 1.55
CA GLY A 69 -9.11 -18.89 2.54
C GLY A 69 -9.30 -20.27 1.93
N ILE A 70 -9.55 -21.25 2.82
CA ILE A 70 -9.69 -22.66 2.43
C ILE A 70 -10.89 -22.92 1.52
N GLU A 71 -11.93 -22.09 1.65
CA GLU A 71 -13.17 -22.18 0.89
C GLU A 71 -13.01 -21.81 -0.59
N PHE A 72 -11.86 -21.21 -0.96
CA PHE A 72 -11.54 -20.74 -2.31
C PHE A 72 -10.31 -21.42 -2.91
N LEU A 73 -9.91 -22.58 -2.38
CA LEU A 73 -8.72 -23.29 -2.85
C LEU A 73 -8.75 -23.64 -4.35
N ASP A 74 -9.93 -23.88 -4.88
CA ASP A 74 -10.15 -24.20 -6.29
C ASP A 74 -9.91 -23.01 -7.24
N GLU A 75 -9.88 -21.80 -6.70
CA GLU A 75 -9.57 -20.58 -7.46
C GLU A 75 -8.06 -20.32 -7.57
N TYR A 76 -7.25 -21.02 -6.75
CA TYR A 76 -5.81 -20.83 -6.73
C TYR A 76 -5.11 -21.90 -7.54
N HIS A 77 -4.51 -21.51 -8.65
CA HIS A 77 -3.69 -22.41 -9.42
C HIS A 77 -2.37 -22.72 -8.68
N GLN A 78 -2.16 -24.01 -8.40
CA GLN A 78 -0.87 -24.55 -7.94
C GLN A 78 -0.30 -23.99 -6.63
N LEU A 79 -1.13 -23.89 -5.58
CA LEU A 79 -0.58 -23.60 -4.25
C LEU A 79 0.29 -24.78 -3.75
N PRO A 80 1.50 -24.51 -3.24
CA PRO A 80 2.29 -25.51 -2.56
C PRO A 80 1.54 -26.11 -1.36
N GLU A 81 1.74 -27.41 -1.08
CA GLU A 81 1.07 -28.10 0.03
C GLU A 81 1.33 -27.42 1.39
N ALA A 82 2.52 -26.88 1.60
CA ALA A 82 2.85 -26.08 2.78
C ALA A 82 1.86 -24.91 2.96
N ARG A 83 1.49 -24.24 1.86
CA ARG A 83 0.52 -23.12 1.89
C ARG A 83 -0.89 -23.59 2.16
N VAL A 84 -1.29 -24.71 1.58
CA VAL A 84 -2.58 -25.34 1.83
C VAL A 84 -2.71 -25.71 3.32
N ASN A 85 -1.64 -26.20 3.96
CA ASN A 85 -1.60 -26.52 5.37
C ASN A 85 -1.80 -25.29 6.26
N VAL A 86 -1.24 -24.13 5.89
CA VAL A 86 -1.52 -22.85 6.58
C VAL A 86 -3.01 -22.50 6.50
N LEU A 87 -3.63 -22.65 5.33
CA LEU A 87 -5.07 -22.37 5.17
C LEU A 87 -5.94 -23.35 5.94
N ARG A 88 -5.55 -24.62 6.00
CA ARG A 88 -6.24 -25.64 6.84
C ARG A 88 -6.14 -25.30 8.32
N GLU A 89 -4.97 -24.87 8.79
CA GLU A 89 -4.78 -24.48 10.18
C GLU A 89 -5.54 -23.20 10.52
N ALA A 90 -5.55 -22.21 9.61
CA ALA A 90 -6.39 -21.02 9.73
C ALA A 90 -7.87 -21.38 9.86
N ALA A 91 -8.36 -22.32 9.04
CA ALA A 91 -9.75 -22.78 9.07
C ALA A 91 -10.12 -23.44 10.41
N ARG A 92 -9.23 -24.24 11.01
CA ARG A 92 -9.43 -24.83 12.34
C ARG A 92 -9.60 -23.77 13.44
N ARG A 93 -9.10 -22.56 13.20
CA ARG A 93 -9.19 -21.42 14.12
C ARG A 93 -10.31 -20.44 13.76
N GLY A 94 -11.24 -20.86 12.91
CA GLY A 94 -12.38 -20.03 12.51
C GLY A 94 -12.03 -18.99 11.43
N ILE A 95 -10.92 -19.16 10.70
CA ILE A 95 -10.52 -18.30 9.58
C ILE A 95 -10.64 -19.13 8.30
N ARG A 96 -11.87 -19.39 7.86
CA ARG A 96 -12.17 -20.25 6.71
C ARG A 96 -12.23 -19.51 5.40
N ALA A 97 -12.87 -18.34 5.42
CA ALA A 97 -13.08 -17.50 4.24
C ALA A 97 -12.82 -16.03 4.59
N GLY A 98 -12.32 -15.28 3.63
CA GLY A 98 -12.02 -13.87 3.83
C GLY A 98 -12.05 -13.06 2.54
N PHE A 99 -12.08 -11.75 2.71
CA PHE A 99 -12.10 -10.74 1.67
C PHE A 99 -10.89 -9.83 1.84
N SER A 100 -9.95 -9.89 0.91
CA SER A 100 -8.68 -9.17 0.95
C SER A 100 -8.73 -7.97 0.02
N ILE A 101 -8.48 -6.80 0.56
CA ILE A 101 -8.61 -5.50 -0.10
C ILE A 101 -7.24 -4.88 -0.25
N PRO A 102 -6.71 -4.75 -1.48
CA PRO A 102 -5.50 -3.99 -1.75
C PRO A 102 -5.70 -2.51 -1.47
N LEU A 103 -4.74 -1.90 -0.80
CA LEU A 103 -4.76 -0.49 -0.40
C LEU A 103 -3.52 0.20 -0.94
N ARG A 104 -3.72 1.22 -1.74
CA ARG A 104 -2.64 2.06 -2.28
C ARG A 104 -3.03 3.52 -2.20
N GLN A 105 -2.11 4.35 -1.77
CA GLN A 105 -2.30 5.79 -1.78
C GLN A 105 -1.50 6.46 -2.90
N TYR A 106 -0.27 6.03 -3.13
CA TYR A 106 0.60 6.54 -4.19
C TYR A 106 1.28 5.37 -4.88
N ALA A 107 1.48 5.46 -6.19
CA ALA A 107 2.22 4.45 -6.94
C ALA A 107 3.69 4.47 -6.54
N PRO A 108 4.39 3.41 -6.63
CA PRO A 108 4.23 2.00 -6.22
C PRO A 108 4.83 1.65 -4.85
N ALA A 109 5.34 2.62 -4.10
CA ALA A 109 6.17 2.39 -2.92
C ALA A 109 5.39 2.06 -1.63
N GLN A 110 4.07 2.13 -1.64
CA GLN A 110 3.25 1.79 -0.48
C GLN A 110 2.12 0.87 -0.88
N SER A 111 2.36 -0.40 -0.73
CA SER A 111 1.32 -1.40 -0.82
C SER A 111 0.90 -1.80 0.59
N ALA A 112 -0.39 -1.74 0.85
CA ALA A 112 -0.99 -2.32 2.03
C ALA A 112 -2.09 -3.28 1.61
N LEU A 113 -2.42 -4.17 2.51
CA LEU A 113 -3.48 -5.15 2.34
C LEU A 113 -4.28 -5.22 3.64
N MET A 114 -5.58 -5.14 3.52
CA MET A 114 -6.49 -5.40 4.62
C MET A 114 -7.37 -6.59 4.29
N THR A 115 -7.35 -7.59 5.15
CA THR A 115 -8.16 -8.79 5.00
C THR A 115 -9.19 -8.86 6.11
N PHE A 116 -10.43 -9.04 5.77
CA PHE A 116 -11.52 -9.38 6.67
C PHE A 116 -11.83 -10.86 6.50
N ALA A 117 -11.79 -11.63 7.57
CA ALA A 117 -11.98 -13.07 7.51
C ALA A 117 -12.80 -13.58 8.71
N GLY A 118 -13.40 -14.75 8.53
CA GLY A 118 -14.20 -15.40 9.55
C GLY A 118 -14.52 -16.86 9.23
N ASP A 119 -15.32 -17.46 10.11
CA ASP A 119 -15.79 -18.84 9.97
C ASP A 119 -17.06 -18.87 9.10
N LEU A 120 -16.88 -18.52 7.83
CA LEU A 120 -17.94 -18.52 6.83
C LEU A 120 -17.67 -19.57 5.77
N SER A 121 -18.73 -20.14 5.23
CA SER A 121 -18.68 -20.88 3.98
C SER A 121 -18.48 -19.93 2.80
N ARG A 122 -18.09 -20.49 1.65
CA ARG A 122 -17.97 -19.74 0.39
C ARG A 122 -19.24 -18.95 0.06
N SER A 123 -20.40 -19.58 0.16
CA SER A 123 -21.68 -18.93 -0.18
C SER A 123 -22.02 -17.80 0.78
N GLU A 124 -21.77 -17.96 2.08
CA GLU A 124 -22.00 -16.91 3.07
C GLU A 124 -21.07 -15.71 2.83
N LEU A 125 -19.78 -15.94 2.56
CA LEU A 125 -18.88 -14.84 2.26
C LEU A 125 -19.26 -14.10 0.98
N LEU A 126 -19.63 -14.82 -0.08
CA LEU A 126 -20.06 -14.19 -1.33
C LEU A 126 -21.32 -13.33 -1.14
N GLU A 127 -22.23 -13.77 -0.26
CA GLU A 127 -23.40 -12.96 0.10
C GLU A 127 -23.01 -11.68 0.85
N VAL A 128 -22.09 -11.77 1.82
CA VAL A 128 -21.56 -10.58 2.51
C VAL A 128 -20.88 -9.63 1.51
N ILE A 129 -20.07 -10.15 0.59
CA ILE A 129 -19.42 -9.31 -0.42
C ILE A 129 -20.44 -8.62 -1.32
N ARG A 130 -21.50 -9.34 -1.70
CA ARG A 130 -22.56 -8.79 -2.55
C ARG A 130 -23.32 -7.64 -1.89
N THR A 131 -23.60 -7.75 -0.59
CA THR A 131 -24.36 -6.75 0.16
C THR A 131 -23.49 -5.63 0.72
N ASP A 132 -22.32 -5.97 1.28
CA ASP A 132 -21.50 -5.08 2.10
C ASP A 132 -20.07 -4.88 1.58
N GLY A 133 -19.72 -5.41 0.40
CA GLY A 133 -18.39 -5.31 -0.16
C GLY A 133 -17.91 -3.86 -0.32
N TRP A 134 -18.79 -2.95 -0.70
CA TRP A 134 -18.47 -1.52 -0.76
C TRP A 134 -18.22 -0.93 0.62
N THR A 135 -18.99 -1.30 1.63
CA THR A 135 -18.81 -0.86 3.01
C THR A 135 -17.47 -1.32 3.56
N LEU A 136 -17.11 -2.59 3.32
CA LEU A 136 -15.80 -3.15 3.70
C LEU A 136 -14.66 -2.40 3.00
N ASN A 137 -14.79 -2.13 1.71
CA ASN A 137 -13.79 -1.39 0.95
C ASN A 137 -13.61 0.04 1.46
N ALA A 138 -14.71 0.77 1.63
CA ALA A 138 -14.68 2.13 2.16
C ALA A 138 -14.11 2.19 3.57
N GLY A 139 -14.47 1.24 4.43
CA GLY A 139 -13.91 1.11 5.78
C GLY A 139 -12.41 0.85 5.78
N ALA A 140 -11.95 -0.05 4.90
CA ALA A 140 -10.53 -0.35 4.74
C ALA A 140 -9.72 0.86 4.26
N LEU A 141 -10.22 1.60 3.26
CA LEU A 141 -9.60 2.84 2.78
C LEU A 141 -9.53 3.91 3.88
N ALA A 142 -10.61 4.11 4.63
CA ALA A 142 -10.64 5.08 5.72
C ALA A 142 -9.66 4.70 6.85
N ALA A 143 -9.56 3.41 7.18
CA ALA A 143 -8.61 2.91 8.17
C ALA A 143 -7.16 3.08 7.68
N HIS A 144 -6.89 2.80 6.40
CA HIS A 144 -5.58 2.98 5.80
C HIS A 144 -5.16 4.45 5.79
N GLN A 145 -6.05 5.36 5.41
CA GLN A 145 -5.76 6.80 5.45
C GLN A 145 -5.42 7.26 6.88
N ARG A 146 -6.16 6.80 7.88
CA ARG A 146 -5.85 7.11 9.29
C ARG A 146 -4.49 6.55 9.72
N TYR A 147 -4.17 5.33 9.31
CA TYR A 147 -2.85 4.74 9.56
C TYR A 147 -1.74 5.60 8.98
N LEU A 148 -1.87 6.04 7.73
CA LEU A 148 -0.86 6.88 7.06
C LEU A 148 -0.68 8.23 7.76
N LEU A 149 -1.77 8.88 8.15
CA LEU A 149 -1.72 10.14 8.90
C LEU A 149 -1.03 9.96 10.25
N HIS A 150 -1.37 8.90 10.98
CA HIS A 150 -0.75 8.60 12.27
C HIS A 150 0.73 8.26 12.12
N PHE A 151 1.07 7.43 11.14
CA PHE A 151 2.46 7.07 10.84
C PHE A 151 3.29 8.29 10.46
N ALA A 152 2.75 9.18 9.62
CA ALA A 152 3.41 10.42 9.22
C ALA A 152 3.68 11.35 10.43
N GLN A 153 2.74 11.41 11.38
CA GLN A 153 2.89 12.21 12.59
C GLN A 153 3.94 11.63 13.56
N GLU A 154 3.98 10.31 13.72
CA GLU A 154 4.91 9.65 14.64
C GLU A 154 6.31 9.45 14.04
N PHE A 155 6.45 9.43 12.73
CA PHE A 155 7.71 9.09 12.06
C PHE A 155 8.87 10.01 12.46
N PRO A 156 8.72 11.35 12.52
CA PRO A 156 9.78 12.24 12.94
C PRO A 156 10.29 11.93 14.35
N ASP A 157 9.38 11.70 15.29
CA ASP A 157 9.73 11.43 16.69
C ASP A 157 10.44 10.07 16.82
N ARG A 158 9.90 9.02 16.19
CA ARG A 158 10.49 7.67 16.22
C ARG A 158 11.91 7.62 15.64
N ASN A 159 12.19 8.43 14.63
CA ASN A 159 13.49 8.48 13.97
C ASN A 159 14.35 9.67 14.43
N SER A 160 13.94 10.40 15.46
CA SER A 160 14.63 11.58 15.95
C SER A 160 14.92 12.60 14.85
N ILE A 161 13.98 12.78 13.91
CA ILE A 161 14.09 13.73 12.80
C ILE A 161 13.77 15.13 13.33
N THR A 162 14.71 16.04 13.16
CA THR A 162 14.51 17.44 13.56
C THR A 162 13.59 18.18 12.58
N PRO A 163 12.92 19.28 13.00
CA PRO A 163 12.10 20.08 12.08
C PRO A 163 12.84 20.53 10.81
N LYS A 164 14.12 20.88 10.91
CA LYS A 164 14.96 21.23 9.75
C LYS A 164 15.24 20.04 8.82
N GLN A 165 15.26 18.84 9.35
CA GLN A 165 15.41 17.63 8.55
C GLN A 165 14.08 17.23 7.92
N GLN A 166 12.97 17.46 8.60
CA GLN A 166 11.64 17.27 8.04
C GLN A 166 11.40 18.23 6.86
N GLU A 167 11.69 19.50 7.03
CA GLU A 167 11.65 20.49 5.95
C GLU A 167 12.50 20.07 4.74
N LEU A 168 13.71 19.56 4.98
CA LEU A 168 14.55 19.03 3.91
C LEU A 168 13.91 17.82 3.23
N LEU A 169 13.29 16.91 3.99
CA LEU A 169 12.59 15.75 3.44
C LEU A 169 11.42 16.17 2.55
N GLU A 170 10.68 17.19 2.95
CA GLU A 170 9.58 17.77 2.17
C GLU A 170 10.08 18.34 0.83
N LEU A 171 11.16 19.09 0.86
CA LEU A 171 11.74 19.68 -0.35
C LEU A 171 12.29 18.60 -1.30
N ILE A 172 12.91 17.54 -0.75
CA ILE A 172 13.37 16.37 -1.52
C ILE A 172 12.18 15.64 -2.15
N GLY A 173 11.14 15.38 -1.38
CA GLY A 173 9.90 14.77 -1.85
C GLY A 173 9.21 15.59 -2.93
N GLY A 174 9.29 16.91 -2.85
CA GLY A 174 8.83 17.86 -3.86
C GLY A 174 9.67 17.86 -5.16
N GLY A 175 10.77 17.08 -5.20
CA GLY A 175 11.62 16.92 -6.39
C GLY A 175 12.61 18.08 -6.61
N LEU A 176 12.86 18.93 -5.61
CA LEU A 176 13.80 20.05 -5.74
C LEU A 176 15.25 19.55 -5.80
N LEU A 177 16.07 20.21 -6.60
CA LEU A 177 17.50 19.95 -6.67
C LEU A 177 18.25 20.61 -5.51
N ASP A 178 19.47 20.12 -5.19
CA ASP A 178 20.28 20.66 -4.09
C ASP A 178 20.50 22.17 -4.17
N LYS A 179 20.66 22.71 -5.39
CA LYS A 179 20.82 24.16 -5.60
C LYS A 179 19.54 24.92 -5.24
N GLN A 180 18.38 24.42 -5.64
CA GLN A 180 17.09 25.03 -5.35
C GLN A 180 16.79 24.99 -3.84
N ILE A 181 17.13 23.86 -3.20
CA ILE A 181 17.00 23.71 -1.73
C ILE A 181 17.93 24.69 -1.02
N ALA A 182 19.17 24.83 -1.50
CA ALA A 182 20.14 25.76 -0.93
C ALA A 182 19.66 27.22 -1.01
N GLU A 183 19.09 27.61 -2.13
CA GLU A 183 18.48 28.94 -2.34
C GLU A 183 17.28 29.16 -1.41
N LEU A 184 16.37 28.18 -1.32
CA LEU A 184 15.17 28.29 -0.47
C LEU A 184 15.47 28.35 1.03
N LEU A 185 16.51 27.62 1.48
CA LEU A 185 16.88 27.55 2.88
C LEU A 185 17.97 28.57 3.27
N ASP A 186 18.42 29.38 2.34
CA ASP A 186 19.52 30.34 2.50
C ASP A 186 20.79 29.72 3.12
N ILE A 187 21.23 28.58 2.53
CA ILE A 187 22.41 27.83 2.94
C ILE A 187 23.24 27.40 1.74
N SER A 188 24.48 26.97 1.98
CA SER A 188 25.32 26.45 0.92
C SER A 188 24.84 25.07 0.42
N VAL A 189 25.12 24.76 -0.84
CA VAL A 189 24.87 23.42 -1.42
C VAL A 189 25.61 22.33 -0.63
N SER A 190 26.78 22.64 -0.10
CA SER A 190 27.55 21.73 0.75
C SER A 190 26.80 21.41 2.05
N ALA A 191 26.16 22.43 2.66
CA ALA A 191 25.33 22.23 3.85
C ALA A 191 24.08 21.40 3.55
N VAL A 192 23.45 21.56 2.38
CA VAL A 192 22.34 20.70 1.93
C VAL A 192 22.79 19.25 1.86
N ARG A 193 23.91 18.96 1.22
CA ARG A 193 24.47 17.60 1.10
C ARG A 193 24.82 16.99 2.45
N GLN A 194 25.38 17.76 3.36
CA GLN A 194 25.66 17.29 4.71
C GLN A 194 24.39 16.91 5.47
N ARG A 195 23.35 17.75 5.40
CA ARG A 195 22.06 17.48 6.01
C ARG A 195 21.38 16.26 5.38
N LEU A 196 21.48 16.12 4.04
CA LEU A 196 20.96 14.98 3.31
C LEU A 196 21.63 13.68 3.76
N ASN A 197 22.98 13.66 3.88
CA ASN A 197 23.68 12.46 4.37
C ASN A 197 23.28 12.11 5.81
N ALA A 198 23.10 13.09 6.68
CA ALA A 198 22.63 12.85 8.04
C ALA A 198 21.19 12.28 8.04
N LEU A 199 20.34 12.73 7.12
CA LEU A 199 18.97 12.23 6.98
C LEU A 199 18.96 10.78 6.46
N LEU A 200 19.79 10.45 5.46
CA LEU A 200 19.98 9.09 4.98
C LEU A 200 20.37 8.12 6.10
N GLN A 201 21.35 8.51 6.91
CA GLN A 201 21.78 7.69 8.06
C GLN A 201 20.66 7.47 9.09
N LYS A 202 19.89 8.52 9.40
CA LYS A 202 18.79 8.42 10.38
C LYS A 202 17.63 7.58 9.90
N THR A 203 17.33 7.64 8.61
CA THR A 203 16.18 6.93 8.01
C THR A 203 16.53 5.53 7.54
N GLY A 204 17.82 5.18 7.48
CA GLY A 204 18.29 3.92 6.92
C GLY A 204 18.17 3.84 5.40
N MET A 205 17.91 4.98 4.72
CA MET A 205 17.83 5.05 3.26
C MET A 205 19.23 5.17 2.66
N ASN A 206 19.42 4.61 1.45
CA ASN A 206 20.73 4.55 0.81
C ASN A 206 20.97 5.71 -0.15
N ASN A 207 19.92 6.33 -0.66
CA ASN A 207 20.04 7.37 -1.65
C ASN A 207 18.87 8.38 -1.62
N ARG A 208 19.02 9.46 -2.38
CA ARG A 208 18.02 10.54 -2.48
C ARG A 208 16.66 10.06 -3.00
N VAL A 209 16.65 9.09 -3.90
CA VAL A 209 15.40 8.58 -4.50
C VAL A 209 14.59 7.86 -3.43
N GLU A 210 15.24 7.06 -2.59
CA GLU A 210 14.59 6.40 -1.45
C GLU A 210 14.05 7.41 -0.44
N LEU A 211 14.78 8.52 -0.18
CA LEU A 211 14.26 9.61 0.65
C LEU A 211 13.04 10.31 0.04
N ALA A 212 13.05 10.54 -1.27
CA ALA A 212 11.90 11.11 -1.95
C ALA A 212 10.69 10.15 -1.87
N THR A 213 10.92 8.87 -2.06
CA THR A 213 9.90 7.83 -1.90
C THR A 213 9.35 7.80 -0.47
N LEU A 214 10.23 7.89 0.53
CA LEU A 214 9.85 7.97 1.93
C LEU A 214 8.98 9.22 2.20
N ALA A 215 9.37 10.38 1.69
CA ALA A 215 8.59 11.61 1.84
C ALA A 215 7.18 11.47 1.22
N MET A 216 7.08 10.85 0.06
CA MET A 216 5.79 10.52 -0.56
C MET A 216 4.99 9.55 0.32
N SER A 217 5.65 8.56 0.89
CA SER A 217 5.05 7.59 1.78
C SER A 217 4.46 8.19 3.05
N LEU A 218 5.11 9.20 3.58
CA LEU A 218 4.68 9.91 4.78
C LEU A 218 3.57 10.92 4.52
N GLY A 219 3.18 11.11 3.25
CA GLY A 219 2.24 12.18 2.89
C GLY A 219 2.77 13.59 3.19
N VAL A 220 4.09 13.71 3.31
CA VAL A 220 4.79 14.97 3.63
C VAL A 220 4.83 15.91 2.43
N LEU A 221 4.37 15.46 1.27
CA LEU A 221 4.24 16.31 0.11
C LEU A 221 3.13 17.33 0.30
N PRO A 222 3.37 18.60 -0.05
CA PRO A 222 2.30 19.57 -0.10
C PRO A 222 1.20 19.02 -1.01
N HIS A 223 -0.04 19.09 -0.52
CA HIS A 223 -1.21 18.68 -1.30
C HIS A 223 -1.12 19.31 -2.70
N PRO A 224 -1.35 18.57 -3.79
CA PRO A 224 -1.20 19.09 -5.16
C PRO A 224 -1.98 20.38 -5.40
N LEU A 225 -3.10 20.56 -4.66
CA LEU A 225 -3.92 21.77 -4.70
C LEU A 225 -3.41 22.91 -3.80
N SER A 226 -2.37 22.66 -2.98
CA SER A 226 -1.79 23.68 -2.09
C SER A 226 -0.60 24.42 -2.71
N ARG A 227 -0.29 24.20 -3.98
CA ARG A 227 0.74 24.99 -4.69
C ARG A 227 0.12 26.30 -5.18
N PRO A 228 0.31 27.42 -4.48
CA PRO A 228 -0.32 28.70 -4.84
C PRO A 228 0.22 29.33 -6.12
N GLU A 229 1.30 28.79 -6.69
CA GLU A 229 2.05 29.43 -7.78
C GLU A 229 2.02 28.71 -9.13
N ARG A 230 1.40 27.57 -9.24
CA ARG A 230 1.06 27.02 -10.55
C ARG A 230 -0.28 27.62 -10.96
N ASP A 231 -0.17 28.51 -11.92
CA ASP A 231 -1.26 29.24 -12.58
C ASP A 231 -2.61 28.47 -12.50
N ALA A 232 -3.48 28.91 -11.60
CA ALA A 232 -4.84 28.38 -11.49
C ALA A 232 -5.65 28.54 -12.79
N ARG A 233 -5.11 29.27 -13.75
CA ARG A 233 -5.69 29.48 -15.08
C ARG A 233 -5.85 28.21 -15.90
N THR A 234 -5.11 27.14 -15.56
CA THR A 234 -5.17 25.87 -16.31
C THR A 234 -6.31 24.97 -15.84
N LEU A 235 -6.96 25.26 -14.71
CA LEU A 235 -8.00 24.42 -14.14
C LEU A 235 -9.42 24.91 -14.40
N VAL A 236 -9.58 26.10 -14.94
CA VAL A 236 -10.88 26.70 -15.28
C VAL A 236 -10.92 27.14 -16.76
N GLY A 237 -10.08 26.54 -17.58
CA GLY A 237 -10.23 26.67 -19.03
C GLY A 237 -11.52 25.95 -19.44
N GLU A 238 -12.30 26.58 -20.30
CA GLU A 238 -13.44 25.98 -21.02
C GLU A 238 -12.99 24.87 -21.98
N ASP A 239 -12.07 24.01 -21.55
CA ASP A 239 -11.61 22.89 -22.36
C ASP A 239 -12.69 21.82 -22.35
N VAL A 240 -13.53 21.97 -23.35
CA VAL A 240 -14.42 20.92 -23.82
C VAL A 240 -13.62 19.62 -23.91
N TYR A 241 -14.04 18.60 -23.18
CA TYR A 241 -13.50 17.25 -23.31
C TYR A 241 -13.42 16.89 -24.79
N VAL A 242 -12.23 16.85 -25.33
CA VAL A 242 -11.98 16.32 -26.67
C VAL A 242 -11.71 14.83 -26.49
N PRO A 243 -12.64 13.95 -26.88
CA PRO A 243 -12.42 12.52 -26.78
C PRO A 243 -11.15 12.14 -27.57
N PRO A 244 -10.33 11.22 -27.06
CA PRO A 244 -9.15 10.73 -27.76
C PRO A 244 -9.59 10.23 -29.16
N ARG A 245 -8.85 10.60 -30.20
CA ARG A 245 -9.12 10.14 -31.56
C ARG A 245 -9.18 8.60 -31.52
N PRO A 246 -10.21 8.00 -32.15
CA PRO A 246 -10.28 6.53 -32.23
C PRO A 246 -8.99 6.05 -32.93
N LEU A 247 -8.35 5.07 -32.30
CA LEU A 247 -7.19 4.40 -32.88
C LEU A 247 -7.58 3.89 -34.27
N LYS A 248 -6.87 4.30 -35.30
CA LYS A 248 -7.07 3.74 -36.66
C LYS A 248 -6.88 2.23 -36.54
N PRO A 249 -7.80 1.41 -37.07
CA PRO A 249 -7.61 -0.03 -37.11
C PRO A 249 -6.28 -0.32 -37.80
N ARG A 250 -5.46 -1.13 -37.19
CA ARG A 250 -4.19 -1.60 -37.77
C ARG A 250 -4.58 -2.44 -38.98
N VAL A 251 -4.36 -1.91 -40.17
CA VAL A 251 -4.52 -2.70 -41.40
C VAL A 251 -3.46 -3.81 -41.30
N MET A 252 -3.90 -5.04 -41.11
CA MET A 252 -3.02 -6.18 -41.36
C MET A 252 -2.71 -6.19 -42.84
N GLU A 253 -1.49 -5.86 -43.21
CA GLU A 253 -0.95 -6.19 -44.51
C GLU A 253 -0.96 -7.71 -44.60
N THR A 254 -1.88 -8.24 -45.39
CA THR A 254 -1.83 -9.64 -45.81
C THR A 254 -0.68 -9.74 -46.78
N ASP A 255 0.40 -10.32 -46.31
CA ASP A 255 1.54 -10.75 -47.12
C ASP A 255 1.00 -11.84 -48.09
N GLN A 256 0.72 -11.44 -49.33
CA GLN A 256 0.54 -12.35 -50.44
C GLN A 256 1.84 -12.38 -51.21
N GLY A 257 2.57 -13.46 -51.02
CA GLY A 257 3.76 -13.79 -51.77
C GLY A 257 4.13 -15.26 -51.54
#